data_bf9d92751b08793e11007aec85db4851
#
_entry.id   bf9d92751b08793e11007aec85db4851
#
_cell.length_a   1.000
_cell.length_b   1.000
_cell.length_c   1.000
_cell.angle_alpha   90.00
_cell.angle_beta   90.00
_cell.angle_gamma   90.00
#
_symmetry.space_group_name_H-M   'P 1'
#
loop_
_entity.id
_entity.type
_entity.pdbx_description
1 polymer ?
#
loop_
_entity_poly.entity_id
_entity_poly.type
_entity_poly.pdbx_seq_one_letter_code
_entity_poly.pdbx_strand_id
1 'polypeptide(L)'
;MAEGLAGSFGVLRDESLKEEIHRSKTRGMNVFVMPKPGFRRKYAEISIRYGSNDNAFHVPGKGLIELPPGIAHFLEHKMFEKSWGEAFGAFARLGASANAYTANNYTAYLFWTLNNLRDALELLFRVALEPYFTEESVAKEQDIIGQEIRMYNDNPGSRLEREVLQALYLEHPVRIDIAGTEESIRRIDKDLLYTCHGAFYRPSNMALFVGGDVRPEEVFEIAERSLEGYDPGEPVIRARPSEPPEVGRDAVVYLPVPVPLVEVAWKHEPSGEDGSLLIRREIASNILLDLLFGKSSAFFTKAYEEGLIDEVSASHDSWPDYCFSGRGRSKHVPGESSSRASTKSWSGSRRTGAAGGRLLDGRRRQPLDAMSPCLTTFDTAGRDARAPFRHRSSHLWVRKISKGRDSRGYS
;
A
#
# COMPACT_ATOMS: atom_id res chain seq x y z
N MET A 1 -15.86 15.09 38.73
CA MET A 1 -16.21 15.76 37.48
C MET A 1 -15.59 14.93 36.34
N ALA A 2 -16.36 13.98 35.79
CA ALA A 2 -15.99 13.10 34.71
C ALA A 2 -17.17 13.01 33.73
N GLU A 3 -17.54 14.16 33.18
CA GLU A 3 -18.54 14.29 32.13
C GLU A 3 -17.88 15.03 30.96
N GLY A 4 -17.32 14.28 30.00
CA GLY A 4 -16.71 14.87 28.80
C GLY A 4 -16.13 13.86 27.80
N LEU A 5 -16.08 12.58 28.10
CA LEU A 5 -15.56 11.54 27.20
C LEU A 5 -16.71 10.77 26.52
N ALA A 6 -17.60 11.46 25.83
CA ALA A 6 -18.70 10.85 25.06
C ALA A 6 -18.25 10.44 23.64
N GLY A 7 -17.05 9.87 23.48
CA GLY A 7 -16.68 9.11 22.31
C GLY A 7 -17.14 7.66 22.48
N SER A 8 -17.75 7.04 21.45
CA SER A 8 -18.18 5.65 21.57
C SER A 8 -16.95 4.73 21.72
N PHE A 9 -16.63 4.37 22.95
CA PHE A 9 -15.65 3.35 23.25
C PHE A 9 -16.16 1.98 22.80
N GLY A 10 -15.32 1.23 22.12
CA GLY A 10 -15.63 -0.14 21.71
C GLY A 10 -14.42 -1.02 21.88
N VAL A 11 -14.63 -2.28 22.24
CA VAL A 11 -13.59 -3.29 22.27
C VAL A 11 -13.94 -4.37 21.26
N LEU A 12 -13.06 -4.61 20.31
CA LEU A 12 -13.10 -5.74 19.39
C LEU A 12 -12.26 -6.86 20.01
N ARG A 13 -12.82 -8.04 20.17
CA ARG A 13 -12.11 -9.21 20.71
C ARG A 13 -12.10 -10.34 19.71
N ASP A 14 -10.95 -10.97 19.58
CA ASP A 14 -10.81 -12.26 18.91
C ASP A 14 -10.45 -13.31 19.95
N GLU A 15 -11.40 -14.19 20.26
CA GLU A 15 -11.28 -15.25 21.26
C GLU A 15 -10.20 -16.26 20.90
N SER A 16 -10.00 -16.54 19.62
CA SER A 16 -9.08 -17.54 19.13
C SER A 16 -7.63 -17.08 19.18
N LEU A 17 -7.39 -15.80 18.87
CA LEU A 17 -6.08 -15.16 18.98
C LEU A 17 -5.81 -14.66 20.39
N LYS A 18 -6.81 -14.57 21.26
CA LYS A 18 -6.77 -13.91 22.56
C LYS A 18 -6.29 -12.46 22.45
N GLU A 19 -6.78 -11.78 21.43
CA GLU A 19 -6.43 -10.42 21.10
C GLU A 19 -7.60 -9.48 21.32
N GLU A 20 -7.29 -8.26 21.75
CA GLU A 20 -8.30 -7.21 21.82
C GLU A 20 -7.76 -5.90 21.23
N ILE A 21 -8.65 -5.16 20.58
CA ILE A 21 -8.40 -3.82 20.08
C ILE A 21 -9.43 -2.88 20.68
N HIS A 22 -8.94 -1.93 21.47
CA HIS A 22 -9.74 -0.83 21.99
C HIS A 22 -9.84 0.24 20.91
N ARG A 23 -11.05 0.74 20.65
CA ARG A 23 -11.28 1.80 19.68
C ARG A 23 -12.04 2.97 20.29
N SER A 24 -11.70 4.16 19.84
CA SER A 24 -12.41 5.38 20.14
C SER A 24 -12.44 6.28 18.92
N LYS A 25 -13.43 7.15 18.84
CA LYS A 25 -13.42 8.27 17.89
C LYS A 25 -13.18 9.56 18.67
N THR A 26 -11.95 10.06 18.60
CA THR A 26 -11.46 11.19 19.37
C THR A 26 -11.38 12.42 18.46
N ARG A 27 -12.21 13.45 18.70
CA ARG A 27 -12.26 14.69 17.90
C ARG A 27 -12.31 14.46 16.38
N GLY A 28 -13.00 13.39 15.94
CA GLY A 28 -13.12 13.01 14.54
C GLY A 28 -12.12 11.93 14.10
N MET A 29 -10.94 11.82 14.73
CA MET A 29 -9.94 10.80 14.44
C MET A 29 -10.36 9.43 14.98
N ASN A 30 -10.14 8.37 14.19
CA ASN A 30 -10.27 7.00 14.69
C ASN A 30 -8.98 6.62 15.43
N VAL A 31 -9.11 6.17 16.67
CA VAL A 31 -7.99 5.72 17.51
C VAL A 31 -8.16 4.25 17.85
N PHE A 32 -7.15 3.46 17.55
CA PHE A 32 -7.10 2.03 17.80
C PHE A 32 -5.90 1.72 18.71
N VAL A 33 -6.16 1.00 19.80
CA VAL A 33 -5.11 0.58 20.73
C VAL A 33 -5.15 -0.92 20.90
N MET A 34 -4.03 -1.58 20.67
CA MET A 34 -3.86 -3.03 20.83
C MET A 34 -2.90 -3.30 22.00
N PRO A 35 -3.41 -3.48 23.23
CA PRO A 35 -2.57 -3.80 24.38
C PRO A 35 -1.89 -5.16 24.19
N LYS A 36 -0.59 -5.18 24.45
CA LYS A 36 0.25 -6.39 24.40
C LYS A 36 1.09 -6.47 25.67
N PRO A 37 0.54 -6.92 26.79
CA PRO A 37 1.27 -7.01 28.04
C PRO A 37 2.58 -7.79 27.89
N GLY A 38 3.68 -7.22 28.41
CA GLY A 38 5.01 -7.81 28.33
C GLY A 38 5.79 -7.54 27.02
N PHE A 39 5.17 -6.94 26.01
CA PHE A 39 5.88 -6.52 24.79
C PHE A 39 6.61 -5.20 25.03
N ARG A 40 7.91 -5.27 25.28
CA ARG A 40 8.73 -4.09 25.62
C ARG A 40 8.73 -3.03 24.52
N ARG A 41 8.70 -3.46 23.24
CA ARG A 41 8.67 -2.55 22.09
C ARG A 41 7.24 -2.06 21.84
N LYS A 42 7.07 -0.76 21.86
CA LYS A 42 5.81 -0.09 21.56
C LYS A 42 5.88 0.52 20.17
N TYR A 43 4.78 0.47 19.46
CA TYR A 43 4.61 0.99 18.12
C TYR A 43 3.45 1.97 18.07
N ALA A 44 3.62 3.06 17.34
CA ALA A 44 2.52 3.98 17.03
C ALA A 44 2.61 4.45 15.58
N GLU A 45 1.44 4.58 14.93
CA GLU A 45 1.31 5.06 13.57
C GLU A 45 0.11 5.98 13.44
N ILE A 46 0.31 7.14 12.80
CA ILE A 46 -0.76 8.00 12.30
C ILE A 46 -0.81 7.82 10.79
N SER A 47 -1.93 7.30 10.30
CA SER A 47 -2.22 7.16 8.87
C SER A 47 -3.17 8.26 8.42
N ILE A 48 -2.86 8.92 7.32
CA ILE A 48 -3.67 9.95 6.68
C ILE A 48 -4.21 9.37 5.38
N ARG A 49 -5.51 9.41 5.15
CA ARG A 49 -6.13 8.98 3.90
C ARG A 49 -5.84 9.99 2.79
N TYR A 50 -4.57 10.09 2.42
CA TYR A 50 -4.02 10.90 1.34
C TYR A 50 -2.80 10.20 0.78
N GLY A 51 -2.82 9.84 -0.49
CA GLY A 51 -1.74 9.12 -1.15
C GLY A 51 -1.52 9.61 -2.58
N SER A 52 -0.65 8.93 -3.33
CA SER A 52 -0.29 9.34 -4.69
C SER A 52 -1.45 9.29 -5.68
N ASN A 53 -2.53 8.58 -5.38
CA ASN A 53 -3.75 8.56 -6.19
C ASN A 53 -4.61 9.82 -6.02
N ASP A 54 -4.37 10.66 -4.99
CA ASP A 54 -5.19 11.83 -4.68
C ASP A 54 -4.68 13.08 -5.41
N ASN A 55 -4.50 12.98 -6.74
CA ASN A 55 -3.97 14.07 -7.58
C ASN A 55 -5.03 15.08 -8.02
N ALA A 56 -6.32 14.85 -7.70
CA ALA A 56 -7.39 15.79 -8.00
C ALA A 56 -8.49 15.69 -6.94
N PHE A 57 -8.96 16.83 -6.45
CA PHE A 57 -10.01 16.92 -5.45
C PHE A 57 -10.73 18.27 -5.49
N HIS A 58 -11.94 18.30 -4.95
CA HIS A 58 -12.75 19.52 -4.84
C HIS A 58 -12.54 20.18 -3.49
N VAL A 59 -12.30 21.48 -3.52
CA VAL A 59 -12.25 22.35 -2.33
C VAL A 59 -13.49 23.24 -2.34
N PRO A 60 -14.26 23.30 -1.26
CA PRO A 60 -15.40 24.19 -1.14
C PRO A 60 -15.00 25.65 -1.47
N GLY A 61 -15.73 26.27 -2.39
CA GLY A 61 -15.49 27.65 -2.83
C GLY A 61 -14.32 27.88 -3.80
N LYS A 62 -13.48 26.83 -4.05
CA LYS A 62 -12.36 26.93 -5.01
C LYS A 62 -12.52 26.02 -6.23
N GLY A 63 -13.46 25.06 -6.20
CA GLY A 63 -13.68 24.12 -7.28
C GLY A 63 -12.69 22.94 -7.29
N LEU A 64 -12.44 22.40 -8.50
CA LEU A 64 -11.49 21.31 -8.71
C LEU A 64 -10.04 21.84 -8.64
N ILE A 65 -9.23 21.18 -7.83
CA ILE A 65 -7.78 21.40 -7.76
C ILE A 65 -7.10 20.16 -8.34
N GLU A 66 -6.23 20.36 -9.31
CA GLU A 66 -5.35 19.32 -9.86
C GLU A 66 -3.93 19.54 -9.34
N LEU A 67 -3.29 18.47 -8.90
CA LEU A 67 -2.00 18.49 -8.24
C LEU A 67 -0.91 17.86 -9.12
N PRO A 68 0.32 18.35 -9.05
CA PRO A 68 1.46 17.67 -9.67
C PRO A 68 1.64 16.26 -9.07
N PRO A 69 1.87 15.22 -9.89
CA PRO A 69 2.26 13.91 -9.40
C PRO A 69 3.49 13.99 -8.48
N GLY A 70 3.50 13.16 -7.43
CA GLY A 70 4.57 13.15 -6.43
C GLY A 70 4.31 14.02 -5.21
N ILE A 71 3.28 14.89 -5.21
CA ILE A 71 3.07 15.87 -4.13
C ILE A 71 2.76 15.21 -2.78
N ALA A 72 2.09 14.06 -2.75
CA ALA A 72 1.82 13.34 -1.49
C ALA A 72 3.13 12.84 -0.84
N HIS A 73 4.02 12.26 -1.62
CA HIS A 73 5.35 11.83 -1.19
C HIS A 73 6.24 13.04 -0.82
N PHE A 74 6.20 14.11 -1.60
CA PHE A 74 6.90 15.34 -1.29
C PHE A 74 6.45 15.93 0.06
N LEU A 75 5.14 15.95 0.30
CA LEU A 75 4.58 16.41 1.57
C LEU A 75 5.04 15.53 2.74
N GLU A 76 5.10 14.21 2.56
CA GLU A 76 5.61 13.28 3.57
C GLU A 76 7.02 13.66 4.02
N HIS A 77 7.96 13.87 3.10
CA HIS A 77 9.32 14.32 3.37
C HIS A 77 9.32 15.64 4.16
N LYS A 78 8.54 16.60 3.71
CA LYS A 78 8.50 17.95 4.33
C LYS A 78 7.88 17.97 5.73
N MET A 79 7.08 16.96 6.09
CA MET A 79 6.47 16.91 7.43
C MET A 79 7.46 16.58 8.56
N PHE A 80 8.68 16.17 8.28
CA PHE A 80 9.72 16.01 9.30
C PHE A 80 10.53 17.29 9.57
N GLU A 81 10.50 18.26 8.68
CA GLU A 81 11.07 19.58 8.91
C GLU A 81 10.06 20.48 9.62
N LYS A 82 10.49 21.14 10.70
CA LYS A 82 9.63 21.95 11.57
C LYS A 82 10.29 23.28 11.89
N SER A 83 9.51 24.28 12.32
CA SER A 83 10.04 25.55 12.78
C SER A 83 10.98 25.42 13.98
N TRP A 84 10.84 24.35 14.75
CA TRP A 84 11.67 24.02 15.91
C TRP A 84 12.82 23.04 15.60
N GLY A 85 13.05 22.65 14.34
CA GLY A 85 14.13 21.79 13.90
C GLY A 85 13.65 20.46 13.28
N GLU A 86 14.56 19.51 13.15
CA GLU A 86 14.32 18.20 12.56
C GLU A 86 13.65 17.22 13.51
N ALA A 87 12.53 16.63 13.09
CA ALA A 87 11.75 15.71 13.94
C ALA A 87 12.47 14.37 14.18
N PHE A 88 13.23 13.83 13.22
CA PHE A 88 14.02 12.61 13.42
C PHE A 88 14.99 12.73 14.59
N GLY A 89 15.70 13.86 14.68
CA GLY A 89 16.58 14.14 15.80
C GLY A 89 15.84 14.25 17.13
N ALA A 90 14.60 14.78 17.14
CA ALA A 90 13.77 14.82 18.34
C ALA A 90 13.33 13.42 18.79
N PHE A 91 12.88 12.55 17.88
CA PHE A 91 12.58 11.13 18.18
C PHE A 91 13.81 10.39 18.72
N ALA A 92 14.97 10.58 18.10
CA ALA A 92 16.21 9.93 18.58
C ALA A 92 16.56 10.32 20.03
N ARG A 93 16.38 11.58 20.42
CA ARG A 93 16.59 12.02 21.83
C ARG A 93 15.64 11.36 22.82
N LEU A 94 14.45 10.96 22.38
CA LEU A 94 13.48 10.19 23.17
C LEU A 94 13.77 8.68 23.18
N GLY A 95 14.80 8.22 22.47
CA GLY A 95 15.08 6.78 22.28
C GLY A 95 14.05 6.09 21.38
N ALA A 96 13.40 6.84 20.54
CA ALA A 96 12.45 6.35 19.53
C ALA A 96 13.08 6.36 18.14
N SER A 97 12.70 5.40 17.30
CA SER A 97 13.04 5.35 15.89
C SER A 97 11.79 5.66 15.07
N ALA A 98 11.81 6.75 14.33
CA ALA A 98 10.71 7.18 13.48
C ALA A 98 10.92 6.77 12.02
N ASN A 99 9.82 6.66 11.29
CA ASN A 99 9.79 6.48 9.85
C ASN A 99 8.49 7.06 9.28
N ALA A 100 8.42 7.17 7.95
CA ALA A 100 7.19 7.44 7.23
C ALA A 100 7.21 6.72 5.89
N TYR A 101 6.07 6.62 5.24
CA TYR A 101 5.94 6.17 3.87
C TYR A 101 4.65 6.66 3.24
N THR A 102 4.71 6.88 1.94
CA THR A 102 3.55 7.22 1.11
C THR A 102 3.19 6.01 0.24
N ALA A 103 1.93 5.61 0.33
CA ALA A 103 1.32 4.61 -0.55
C ALA A 103 0.40 5.29 -1.57
N ASN A 104 -0.26 4.49 -2.41
CA ASN A 104 -1.18 5.03 -3.41
C ASN A 104 -2.41 5.73 -2.78
N ASN A 105 -2.92 5.22 -1.64
CA ASN A 105 -4.17 5.70 -1.04
C ASN A 105 -4.00 6.34 0.35
N TYR A 106 -2.81 6.26 0.95
CA TYR A 106 -2.55 6.84 2.27
C TYR A 106 -1.07 7.16 2.46
N THR A 107 -0.80 8.04 3.42
CA THR A 107 0.54 8.34 3.95
C THR A 107 0.54 8.01 5.43
N ALA A 108 1.62 7.41 5.93
CA ALA A 108 1.76 7.02 7.32
C ALA A 108 3.03 7.61 7.94
N TYR A 109 2.91 8.08 9.18
CA TYR A 109 4.00 8.50 10.05
C TYR A 109 4.00 7.59 11.26
N LEU A 110 5.15 7.04 11.60
CA LEU A 110 5.22 6.01 12.64
C LEU A 110 6.50 6.13 13.46
N PHE A 111 6.46 5.55 14.64
CA PHE A 111 7.65 5.28 15.42
C PHE A 111 7.53 3.99 16.21
N TRP A 112 8.67 3.49 16.67
CA TRP A 112 8.75 2.49 17.73
C TRP A 112 9.71 2.94 18.81
N THR A 113 9.38 2.56 20.04
CA THR A 113 10.19 2.89 21.21
C THR A 113 10.11 1.79 22.27
N LEU A 114 11.09 1.77 23.17
CA LEU A 114 11.03 0.95 24.38
C LEU A 114 10.44 1.73 25.57
N ASN A 115 10.73 3.03 25.62
CA ASN A 115 10.35 3.94 26.70
C ASN A 115 9.78 5.24 26.11
N ASN A 116 9.38 6.18 26.97
CA ASN A 116 8.95 7.54 26.57
C ASN A 116 7.81 7.56 25.51
N LEU A 117 6.85 6.61 25.64
CA LEU A 117 5.73 6.53 24.71
C LEU A 117 4.95 7.85 24.64
N ARG A 118 4.65 8.47 25.79
CA ARG A 118 3.86 9.71 25.85
C ARG A 118 4.52 10.81 25.04
N ASP A 119 5.77 11.14 25.32
CA ASP A 119 6.48 12.22 24.64
C ASP A 119 6.66 11.94 23.14
N ALA A 120 6.94 10.67 22.79
CA ALA A 120 7.08 10.27 21.38
C ALA A 120 5.74 10.31 20.65
N LEU A 121 4.62 9.99 21.31
CA LEU A 121 3.29 10.05 20.69
C LEU A 121 2.84 11.51 20.52
N GLU A 122 3.06 12.37 21.51
CA GLU A 122 2.81 13.82 21.38
C GLU A 122 3.66 14.42 20.23
N LEU A 123 4.92 14.01 20.10
CA LEU A 123 5.78 14.41 19.00
C LEU A 123 5.25 13.91 17.64
N LEU A 124 4.71 12.68 17.56
CA LEU A 124 4.11 12.14 16.33
C LEU A 124 2.89 12.97 15.88
N PHE A 125 2.04 13.38 16.82
CA PHE A 125 0.94 14.29 16.53
C PHE A 125 1.45 15.63 15.97
N ARG A 126 2.49 16.21 16.57
CA ARG A 126 3.10 17.45 16.09
C ARG A 126 3.69 17.27 14.69
N VAL A 127 4.31 16.12 14.40
CA VAL A 127 4.80 15.82 13.04
C VAL A 127 3.64 15.81 12.06
N ALA A 128 2.52 15.17 12.35
CA ALA A 128 1.40 15.06 11.43
C ALA A 128 0.56 16.35 11.29
N LEU A 129 0.48 17.18 12.35
CA LEU A 129 -0.47 18.29 12.42
C LEU A 129 0.15 19.68 12.23
N GLU A 130 1.45 19.86 12.47
CA GLU A 130 2.13 21.16 12.40
C GLU A 130 2.90 21.31 11.08
N PRO A 131 2.33 21.89 10.00
CA PRO A 131 3.06 22.10 8.77
C PRO A 131 4.05 23.26 8.89
N TYR A 132 5.21 23.10 8.26
CA TYR A 132 6.20 24.18 8.13
C TYR A 132 6.94 24.07 6.81
N PHE A 133 6.62 24.95 5.85
CA PHE A 133 7.19 24.92 4.52
C PHE A 133 7.71 26.31 4.16
N THR A 134 8.97 26.40 3.72
CA THR A 134 9.59 27.61 3.18
C THR A 134 9.97 27.38 1.73
N GLU A 135 10.10 28.45 0.94
CA GLU A 135 10.53 28.34 -0.46
C GLU A 135 11.89 27.68 -0.58
N GLU A 136 12.83 28.06 0.28
CA GLU A 136 14.18 27.51 0.30
C GLU A 136 14.18 26.00 0.60
N SER A 137 13.41 25.58 1.61
CA SER A 137 13.36 24.18 2.01
C SER A 137 12.65 23.31 0.97
N VAL A 138 11.64 23.85 0.29
CA VAL A 138 10.97 23.18 -0.83
C VAL A 138 11.91 23.02 -2.02
N ALA A 139 12.65 24.07 -2.40
CA ALA A 139 13.62 23.98 -3.49
C ALA A 139 14.72 22.94 -3.23
N LYS A 140 15.23 22.88 -1.98
CA LYS A 140 16.20 21.85 -1.57
C LYS A 140 15.62 20.45 -1.69
N GLU A 141 14.37 20.24 -1.26
CA GLU A 141 13.71 18.94 -1.30
C GLU A 141 13.45 18.44 -2.72
N GLN A 142 13.17 19.37 -3.67
CA GLN A 142 13.05 19.00 -5.09
C GLN A 142 14.32 18.33 -5.62
N ASP A 143 15.50 18.74 -5.18
CA ASP A 143 16.77 18.13 -5.59
C ASP A 143 16.98 16.77 -4.94
N ILE A 144 16.60 16.61 -3.66
CA ILE A 144 16.71 15.35 -2.92
C ILE A 144 15.79 14.30 -3.55
N ILE A 145 14.51 14.61 -3.71
CA ILE A 145 13.52 13.69 -4.32
C ILE A 145 13.88 13.43 -5.80
N GLY A 146 14.44 14.41 -6.51
CA GLY A 146 14.95 14.20 -7.87
C GLY A 146 16.05 13.13 -7.93
N GLN A 147 16.94 13.05 -6.93
CA GLN A 147 17.94 11.98 -6.83
C GLN A 147 17.29 10.63 -6.49
N GLU A 148 16.30 10.62 -5.63
CA GLU A 148 15.53 9.41 -5.28
C GLU A 148 14.78 8.85 -6.50
N ILE A 149 14.13 9.70 -7.29
CA ILE A 149 13.47 9.30 -8.54
C ILE A 149 14.46 8.64 -9.50
N ARG A 150 15.67 9.19 -9.64
CA ARG A 150 16.72 8.57 -10.47
C ARG A 150 17.13 7.21 -9.93
N MET A 151 17.32 7.07 -8.63
CA MET A 151 17.64 5.80 -7.98
C MET A 151 16.57 4.72 -8.26
N TYR A 152 15.28 5.06 -8.15
CA TYR A 152 14.18 4.14 -8.50
C TYR A 152 14.13 3.82 -9.98
N ASN A 153 14.44 4.80 -10.85
CA ASN A 153 14.51 4.58 -12.30
C ASN A 153 15.61 3.57 -12.70
N ASP A 154 16.70 3.55 -11.96
CA ASP A 154 17.83 2.63 -12.17
C ASP A 154 17.59 1.26 -11.53
N ASN A 155 16.61 1.12 -10.61
CA ASN A 155 16.25 -0.14 -9.99
C ASN A 155 15.34 -0.98 -10.92
N PRO A 156 15.79 -2.17 -11.36
CA PRO A 156 15.04 -2.97 -12.32
C PRO A 156 13.68 -3.43 -11.81
N GLY A 157 13.55 -3.72 -10.50
CA GLY A 157 12.31 -4.15 -9.88
C GLY A 157 11.28 -3.02 -9.84
N SER A 158 11.67 -1.85 -9.34
CA SER A 158 10.80 -0.66 -9.30
C SER A 158 10.40 -0.22 -10.71
N ARG A 159 11.33 -0.29 -11.66
CA ARG A 159 11.04 0.00 -13.06
C ARG A 159 10.00 -0.94 -13.64
N LEU A 160 10.14 -2.24 -13.39
CA LEU A 160 9.21 -3.26 -13.88
C LEU A 160 7.79 -3.03 -13.32
N GLU A 161 7.68 -2.83 -12.01
CA GLU A 161 6.40 -2.58 -11.33
C GLU A 161 5.68 -1.36 -11.90
N ARG A 162 6.38 -0.23 -12.03
CA ARG A 162 5.82 0.98 -12.63
C ARG A 162 5.32 0.74 -14.05
N GLU A 163 6.12 0.06 -14.85
CA GLU A 163 5.78 -0.25 -16.21
C GLU A 163 4.53 -1.15 -16.30
N VAL A 164 4.36 -2.11 -15.39
CA VAL A 164 3.16 -2.94 -15.29
C VAL A 164 1.93 -2.09 -14.99
N LEU A 165 2.00 -1.22 -13.99
CA LEU A 165 0.87 -0.36 -13.63
C LEU A 165 0.48 0.59 -14.76
N GLN A 166 1.47 1.19 -15.45
CA GLN A 166 1.22 2.04 -16.63
C GLN A 166 0.55 1.31 -17.77
N ALA A 167 0.76 0.05 -17.83
CA ALA A 167 0.22 -0.77 -18.87
C ALA A 167 -1.15 -1.37 -18.53
N LEU A 168 -1.41 -1.66 -17.26
CA LEU A 168 -2.70 -2.13 -16.81
C LEU A 168 -3.75 -1.01 -16.77
N TYR A 169 -3.33 0.21 -16.39
CA TYR A 169 -4.23 1.33 -16.17
C TYR A 169 -3.99 2.43 -17.19
N LEU A 170 -5.06 2.92 -17.82
CA LEU A 170 -4.99 3.95 -18.85
C LEU A 170 -5.24 5.35 -18.28
N GLU A 171 -6.15 5.47 -17.31
CA GLU A 171 -6.59 6.74 -16.73
C GLU A 171 -6.39 6.81 -15.20
N HIS A 172 -6.48 5.67 -14.51
CA HIS A 172 -6.40 5.64 -13.05
C HIS A 172 -5.01 6.10 -12.55
N PRO A 173 -4.95 6.98 -11.52
CA PRO A 173 -3.67 7.55 -11.03
C PRO A 173 -2.67 6.51 -10.51
N VAL A 174 -3.07 5.30 -10.15
CA VAL A 174 -2.17 4.21 -9.75
C VAL A 174 -1.07 3.91 -10.78
N ARG A 175 -1.28 4.29 -12.04
CA ARG A 175 -0.27 4.20 -13.13
C ARG A 175 0.89 5.17 -12.99
N ILE A 176 0.74 6.19 -12.12
CA ILE A 176 1.74 7.23 -11.90
C ILE A 176 2.62 6.82 -10.73
N ASP A 177 3.92 7.01 -10.86
CA ASP A 177 4.87 6.73 -9.79
C ASP A 177 4.55 7.56 -8.53
N ILE A 178 4.65 6.95 -7.35
CA ILE A 178 4.36 7.61 -6.07
C ILE A 178 5.23 8.86 -5.88
N ALA A 179 6.51 8.79 -6.27
CA ALA A 179 7.42 9.92 -6.20
C ALA A 179 7.22 10.95 -7.32
N GLY A 180 6.37 10.65 -8.30
CA GLY A 180 6.16 11.48 -9.48
C GLY A 180 7.30 11.38 -10.49
N THR A 181 7.60 12.49 -11.15
CA THR A 181 8.73 12.67 -12.09
C THR A 181 9.55 13.89 -11.72
N GLU A 182 10.80 13.97 -12.19
CA GLU A 182 11.64 15.15 -11.97
C GLU A 182 10.97 16.43 -12.48
N GLU A 183 10.19 16.34 -13.55
CA GLU A 183 9.43 17.48 -14.08
C GLU A 183 8.23 17.85 -13.18
N SER A 184 7.47 16.84 -12.69
CA SER A 184 6.28 17.11 -11.88
C SER A 184 6.64 17.70 -10.53
N ILE A 185 7.71 17.21 -9.86
CA ILE A 185 8.12 17.72 -8.55
C ILE A 185 8.65 19.15 -8.61
N ARG A 186 9.18 19.62 -9.76
CA ARG A 186 9.58 21.02 -9.95
C ARG A 186 8.42 22.01 -9.94
N ARG A 187 7.18 21.52 -10.10
CA ARG A 187 5.96 22.34 -10.05
C ARG A 187 5.35 22.41 -8.64
N ILE A 188 5.94 21.68 -7.69
CA ILE A 188 5.47 21.70 -6.30
C ILE A 188 6.08 22.89 -5.58
N ASP A 189 5.23 23.74 -5.04
CA ASP A 189 5.60 24.87 -4.21
C ASP A 189 5.02 24.77 -2.80
N LYS A 190 5.40 25.68 -1.92
CA LYS A 190 4.92 25.71 -0.54
C LYS A 190 3.40 25.88 -0.43
N ASP A 191 2.80 26.65 -1.33
CA ASP A 191 1.36 26.97 -1.25
C ASP A 191 0.51 25.77 -1.63
N LEU A 192 0.97 24.96 -2.60
CA LEU A 192 0.37 23.66 -2.90
C LEU A 192 0.51 22.69 -1.72
N LEU A 193 1.68 22.64 -1.06
CA LEU A 193 1.88 21.79 0.13
C LEU A 193 0.96 22.21 1.28
N TYR A 194 0.83 23.51 1.57
CA TYR A 194 -0.14 24.01 2.55
C TYR A 194 -1.58 23.71 2.16
N THR A 195 -1.92 23.79 0.87
CA THR A 195 -3.24 23.44 0.37
C THR A 195 -3.55 21.97 0.59
N CYS A 196 -2.62 21.06 0.28
CA CYS A 196 -2.78 19.63 0.50
C CYS A 196 -2.88 19.29 1.99
N HIS A 197 -1.97 19.84 2.80
CA HIS A 197 -2.01 19.65 4.25
C HIS A 197 -3.36 20.12 4.82
N GLY A 198 -3.78 21.35 4.48
CA GLY A 198 -5.05 21.90 4.94
C GLY A 198 -6.28 21.13 4.51
N ALA A 199 -6.25 20.43 3.37
CA ALA A 199 -7.35 19.62 2.89
C ALA A 199 -7.38 18.22 3.54
N PHE A 200 -6.23 17.55 3.61
CA PHE A 200 -6.17 16.11 3.93
C PHE A 200 -5.75 15.80 5.37
N TYR A 201 -4.92 16.65 6.01
CA TYR A 201 -4.40 16.41 7.36
C TYR A 201 -5.38 16.94 8.42
N ARG A 202 -6.57 16.37 8.39
CA ARG A 202 -7.68 16.67 9.31
C ARG A 202 -8.00 15.44 10.14
N PRO A 203 -8.34 15.58 11.43
CA PRO A 203 -8.63 14.45 12.31
C PRO A 203 -9.64 13.45 11.73
N SER A 204 -10.69 13.92 11.02
CA SER A 204 -11.69 13.03 10.40
C SER A 204 -11.14 12.18 9.23
N ASN A 205 -10.01 12.57 8.65
CA ASN A 205 -9.34 11.87 7.55
C ASN A 205 -8.11 11.07 8.03
N MET A 206 -7.92 10.95 9.35
CA MET A 206 -6.76 10.33 10.00
C MET A 206 -7.18 9.19 10.91
N ALA A 207 -6.25 8.27 11.12
CA ALA A 207 -6.37 7.20 12.10
C ALA A 207 -5.06 7.06 12.89
N LEU A 208 -5.16 6.83 14.19
CA LEU A 208 -4.04 6.46 15.06
C LEU A 208 -4.15 4.98 15.42
N PHE A 209 -3.06 4.24 15.26
CA PHE A 209 -2.88 2.90 15.83
C PHE A 209 -1.73 2.90 16.83
N VAL A 210 -1.95 2.30 18.01
CA VAL A 210 -0.89 2.09 19.00
C VAL A 210 -0.92 0.63 19.47
N GLY A 211 0.24 -0.04 19.41
CA GLY A 211 0.40 -1.42 19.88
C GLY A 211 1.59 -1.59 20.81
N GLY A 212 1.47 -2.50 21.79
CA GLY A 212 2.52 -2.83 22.76
C GLY A 212 2.02 -2.89 24.20
N ASP A 213 2.93 -2.87 25.17
CA ASP A 213 2.58 -2.80 26.60
C ASP A 213 2.15 -1.36 26.95
N VAL A 214 0.88 -1.06 26.66
CA VAL A 214 0.28 0.27 26.74
C VAL A 214 -1.11 0.19 27.36
N ARG A 215 -1.54 1.25 28.02
CA ARG A 215 -2.89 1.40 28.55
C ARG A 215 -3.74 2.20 27.55
N PRO A 216 -4.88 1.66 27.10
CA PRO A 216 -5.75 2.34 26.13
C PRO A 216 -6.17 3.75 26.59
N GLU A 217 -6.50 3.90 27.87
CA GLU A 217 -6.98 5.16 28.42
C GLU A 217 -5.91 6.26 28.31
N GLU A 218 -4.64 5.91 28.54
CA GLU A 218 -3.52 6.85 28.41
C GLU A 218 -3.35 7.31 26.94
N VAL A 219 -3.48 6.40 26.00
CA VAL A 219 -3.39 6.74 24.55
C VAL A 219 -4.54 7.64 24.14
N PHE A 220 -5.77 7.34 24.59
CA PHE A 220 -6.94 8.18 24.31
C PHE A 220 -6.82 9.58 24.92
N GLU A 221 -6.30 9.69 26.15
CA GLU A 221 -6.03 11.00 26.78
C GLU A 221 -5.01 11.81 25.98
N ILE A 222 -3.91 11.18 25.54
CA ILE A 222 -2.88 11.86 24.73
C ILE A 222 -3.51 12.34 23.41
N ALA A 223 -4.27 11.48 22.72
CA ALA A 223 -4.94 11.84 21.48
C ALA A 223 -5.91 13.01 21.66
N GLU A 224 -6.74 12.99 22.73
CA GLU A 224 -7.69 14.07 23.04
C GLU A 224 -6.98 15.41 23.21
N ARG A 225 -5.87 15.42 23.99
CA ARG A 225 -5.09 16.65 24.23
C ARG A 225 -4.37 17.12 22.97
N SER A 226 -3.76 16.19 22.22
CA SER A 226 -3.01 16.54 21.01
C SER A 226 -3.89 17.07 19.88
N LEU A 227 -5.17 16.72 19.88
CA LEU A 227 -6.16 17.19 18.90
C LEU A 227 -6.96 18.41 19.40
N GLU A 228 -6.64 18.95 20.60
CA GLU A 228 -7.33 20.13 21.12
C GLU A 228 -7.10 21.34 20.21
N GLY A 229 -8.20 22.01 19.84
CA GLY A 229 -8.18 23.18 18.94
C GLY A 229 -8.11 22.85 17.45
N TYR A 230 -7.92 21.59 17.06
CA TYR A 230 -7.98 21.20 15.65
C TYR A 230 -9.41 20.97 15.20
N ASP A 231 -9.74 21.50 14.02
CA ASP A 231 -11.00 21.26 13.33
C ASP A 231 -11.03 19.82 12.81
N PRO A 232 -12.06 19.00 13.13
CA PRO A 232 -12.20 17.66 12.58
C PRO A 232 -12.13 17.61 11.05
N GLY A 233 -12.63 18.65 10.38
CA GLY A 233 -12.68 18.80 8.92
C GLY A 233 -13.83 18.05 8.29
N GLU A 234 -14.22 18.51 7.11
CA GLU A 234 -15.19 17.85 6.26
C GLU A 234 -14.52 16.79 5.36
N PRO A 235 -15.28 15.78 4.91
CA PRO A 235 -14.77 14.79 3.98
C PRO A 235 -14.27 15.40 2.68
N VAL A 236 -13.07 15.03 2.25
CA VAL A 236 -12.50 15.48 0.97
C VAL A 236 -13.20 14.76 -0.18
N ILE A 237 -13.72 15.52 -1.13
CA ILE A 237 -14.34 15.00 -2.35
C ILE A 237 -13.25 14.80 -3.39
N ARG A 238 -12.80 13.55 -3.54
CA ARG A 238 -11.77 13.15 -4.51
C ARG A 238 -12.35 13.07 -5.91
N ALA A 239 -11.64 13.61 -6.89
CA ALA A 239 -11.95 13.40 -8.29
C ALA A 239 -11.13 12.19 -8.81
N ARG A 240 -11.82 11.20 -9.32
CA ARG A 240 -11.22 10.03 -9.94
C ARG A 240 -11.68 9.94 -11.40
N PRO A 241 -10.77 9.74 -12.36
CA PRO A 241 -11.16 9.45 -13.72
C PRO A 241 -11.85 8.08 -13.80
N SER A 242 -12.72 7.92 -14.79
CA SER A 242 -13.30 6.64 -15.10
C SER A 242 -12.25 5.77 -15.79
N GLU A 243 -11.87 4.69 -15.16
CA GLU A 243 -10.90 3.75 -15.71
C GLU A 243 -11.58 2.75 -16.65
N PRO A 244 -11.18 2.68 -17.94
CA PRO A 244 -11.74 1.71 -18.87
C PRO A 244 -11.29 0.28 -18.55
N PRO A 245 -12.04 -0.76 -18.93
CA PRO A 245 -11.66 -2.15 -18.68
C PRO A 245 -10.47 -2.62 -19.51
N GLU A 246 -10.14 -1.91 -20.58
CA GLU A 246 -9.04 -2.20 -21.47
C GLU A 246 -7.69 -2.01 -20.77
N VAL A 247 -6.68 -2.68 -21.29
CA VAL A 247 -5.28 -2.53 -20.88
C VAL A 247 -4.45 -1.98 -22.05
N GLY A 248 -3.33 -1.35 -21.72
CA GLY A 248 -2.39 -0.87 -22.73
C GLY A 248 -1.62 -2.01 -23.41
N ARG A 249 -0.54 -1.66 -24.11
CA ARG A 249 0.31 -2.62 -24.85
C ARG A 249 1.39 -3.19 -23.96
N ASP A 250 1.91 -4.35 -24.37
CA ASP A 250 3.13 -4.92 -23.83
C ASP A 250 4.30 -3.93 -23.92
N ALA A 251 5.11 -3.87 -22.88
CA ALA A 251 6.31 -3.03 -22.90
C ALA A 251 7.57 -3.84 -22.62
N VAL A 252 8.64 -3.42 -23.27
CA VAL A 252 9.98 -3.93 -23.06
C VAL A 252 10.89 -2.76 -22.68
N VAL A 253 11.57 -2.89 -21.55
CA VAL A 253 12.55 -1.92 -21.07
C VAL A 253 13.92 -2.56 -21.07
N TYR A 254 14.92 -1.85 -21.55
CA TYR A 254 16.32 -2.30 -21.58
C TYR A 254 17.08 -1.64 -20.43
N LEU A 255 17.54 -2.45 -19.50
CA LEU A 255 18.37 -2.04 -18.37
C LEU A 255 19.59 -2.98 -18.25
N PRO A 256 20.68 -2.54 -17.61
CA PRO A 256 21.86 -3.38 -17.37
C PRO A 256 21.56 -4.39 -16.25
N VAL A 257 20.81 -5.44 -16.57
CA VAL A 257 20.45 -6.50 -15.63
C VAL A 257 21.18 -7.80 -15.93
N PRO A 258 21.60 -8.59 -14.91
CA PRO A 258 22.29 -9.86 -15.13
C PRO A 258 21.38 -10.90 -15.78
N VAL A 259 20.09 -10.86 -15.47
CA VAL A 259 19.06 -11.79 -15.97
C VAL A 259 17.80 -11.02 -16.37
N PRO A 260 17.06 -11.48 -17.38
CA PRO A 260 15.79 -10.89 -17.76
C PRO A 260 14.78 -10.99 -16.60
N LEU A 261 14.05 -9.92 -16.35
CA LEU A 261 12.88 -9.91 -15.47
C LEU A 261 11.62 -9.92 -16.33
N VAL A 262 10.69 -10.80 -16.01
CA VAL A 262 9.40 -10.91 -16.70
C VAL A 262 8.30 -10.78 -15.69
N GLU A 263 7.31 -9.95 -15.98
CA GLU A 263 6.10 -9.84 -15.18
C GLU A 263 4.88 -10.04 -16.08
N VAL A 264 3.95 -10.88 -15.63
CA VAL A 264 2.65 -11.12 -16.24
C VAL A 264 1.61 -10.62 -15.25
N ALA A 265 0.73 -9.75 -15.71
CA ALA A 265 -0.25 -9.16 -14.84
C ALA A 265 -1.65 -9.16 -15.46
N TRP A 266 -2.67 -9.19 -14.60
CA TRP A 266 -4.07 -9.16 -14.94
C TRP A 266 -4.76 -8.01 -14.22
N LYS A 267 -5.41 -7.15 -14.98
CA LYS A 267 -6.32 -6.15 -14.45
C LYS A 267 -7.65 -6.82 -14.11
N HIS A 268 -8.19 -6.51 -12.95
CA HIS A 268 -9.50 -6.96 -12.53
C HIS A 268 -10.44 -5.77 -12.40
N GLU A 269 -11.73 -6.05 -12.51
CA GLU A 269 -12.76 -5.07 -12.18
C GLU A 269 -12.76 -4.85 -10.65
N PRO A 270 -12.63 -3.60 -10.15
CA PRO A 270 -12.73 -3.33 -8.74
C PRO A 270 -14.10 -3.74 -8.21
N SER A 271 -14.13 -4.29 -7.02
CA SER A 271 -15.41 -4.75 -6.43
C SER A 271 -16.30 -3.62 -5.95
N GLY A 272 -15.73 -2.44 -5.73
CA GLY A 272 -16.41 -1.35 -5.01
C GLY A 272 -16.68 -1.67 -3.54
N GLU A 273 -16.27 -2.86 -3.07
CA GLU A 273 -16.38 -3.29 -1.67
C GLU A 273 -15.28 -2.64 -0.85
N ASP A 274 -15.49 -2.55 0.45
CA ASP A 274 -14.52 -2.09 1.43
C ASP A 274 -14.43 -3.03 2.63
N GLY A 275 -13.52 -2.72 3.56
CA GLY A 275 -13.42 -3.41 4.84
C GLY A 275 -13.17 -4.90 4.72
N SER A 276 -13.92 -5.69 5.48
CA SER A 276 -13.65 -7.12 5.66
C SER A 276 -13.84 -7.96 4.38
N LEU A 277 -14.75 -7.56 3.49
CA LEU A 277 -14.98 -8.29 2.24
C LEU A 277 -13.81 -8.13 1.28
N LEU A 278 -13.29 -6.91 1.17
CA LEU A 278 -12.10 -6.63 0.36
C LEU A 278 -10.88 -7.43 0.85
N ILE A 279 -10.61 -7.41 2.16
CA ILE A 279 -9.50 -8.16 2.79
C ILE A 279 -9.67 -9.68 2.55
N ARG A 280 -10.88 -10.21 2.71
CA ARG A 280 -11.13 -11.64 2.47
C ARG A 280 -10.87 -12.03 1.02
N ARG A 281 -11.28 -11.19 0.07
CA ARG A 281 -11.03 -11.40 -1.36
C ARG A 281 -9.53 -11.37 -1.66
N GLU A 282 -8.81 -10.40 -1.11
CA GLU A 282 -7.37 -10.29 -1.26
C GLU A 282 -6.64 -11.51 -0.70
N ILE A 283 -6.94 -11.93 0.52
CA ILE A 283 -6.36 -13.15 1.14
C ILE A 283 -6.67 -14.38 0.29
N ALA A 284 -7.92 -14.58 -0.13
CA ALA A 284 -8.30 -15.73 -0.94
C ALA A 284 -7.59 -15.75 -2.30
N SER A 285 -7.45 -14.58 -2.93
CA SER A 285 -6.73 -14.44 -4.20
C SER A 285 -5.23 -14.72 -4.04
N ASN A 286 -4.61 -14.22 -2.99
CA ASN A 286 -3.19 -14.50 -2.70
C ASN A 286 -2.94 -15.99 -2.40
N ILE A 287 -3.82 -16.65 -1.65
CA ILE A 287 -3.75 -18.11 -1.44
C ILE A 287 -3.88 -18.86 -2.77
N LEU A 288 -4.81 -18.46 -3.63
CA LEU A 288 -4.98 -19.08 -4.95
C LEU A 288 -3.71 -18.89 -5.81
N LEU A 289 -3.13 -17.71 -5.82
CA LEU A 289 -1.90 -17.44 -6.58
C LEU A 289 -0.72 -18.25 -6.04
N ASP A 290 -0.59 -18.40 -4.72
CA ASP A 290 0.45 -19.25 -4.14
C ASP A 290 0.25 -20.74 -4.48
N LEU A 291 -0.99 -21.22 -4.52
CA LEU A 291 -1.29 -22.59 -4.98
C LEU A 291 -0.94 -22.81 -6.45
N LEU A 292 -1.12 -21.79 -7.31
CA LEU A 292 -0.85 -21.88 -8.74
C LEU A 292 0.62 -21.68 -9.10
N PHE A 293 1.30 -20.74 -8.42
CA PHE A 293 2.63 -20.28 -8.79
C PHE A 293 3.68 -20.44 -7.68
N GLY A 294 3.28 -20.66 -6.44
CA GLY A 294 4.19 -20.83 -5.31
C GLY A 294 5.14 -22.02 -5.48
N LYS A 295 6.23 -22.01 -4.71
CA LYS A 295 7.35 -22.98 -4.81
C LYS A 295 6.96 -24.46 -4.79
N SER A 296 5.80 -24.81 -4.24
CA SER A 296 5.27 -26.19 -4.20
C SER A 296 4.23 -26.47 -5.31
N SER A 297 4.03 -25.53 -6.23
CA SER A 297 3.12 -25.73 -7.35
C SER A 297 3.74 -26.59 -8.45
N ALA A 298 2.90 -27.31 -9.20
CA ALA A 298 3.35 -28.05 -10.36
C ALA A 298 3.93 -27.13 -11.45
N PHE A 299 3.45 -25.90 -11.54
CA PHE A 299 4.00 -24.88 -12.42
C PHE A 299 5.44 -24.54 -12.06
N PHE A 300 5.70 -24.20 -10.78
CA PHE A 300 7.04 -23.84 -10.34
C PHE A 300 8.01 -25.02 -10.54
N THR A 301 7.63 -26.22 -10.06
CA THR A 301 8.49 -27.40 -10.16
C THR A 301 8.92 -27.66 -11.59
N LYS A 302 7.95 -27.69 -12.52
CA LYS A 302 8.23 -27.94 -13.93
C LYS A 302 9.11 -26.84 -14.55
N ALA A 303 8.77 -25.56 -14.33
CA ALA A 303 9.50 -24.45 -14.91
C ALA A 303 10.93 -24.33 -14.33
N TYR A 304 11.11 -24.67 -13.06
CA TYR A 304 12.41 -24.72 -12.40
C TYR A 304 13.29 -25.87 -12.95
N GLU A 305 12.73 -27.08 -13.08
CA GLU A 305 13.43 -28.23 -13.65
C GLU A 305 13.84 -28.02 -15.13
N GLU A 306 12.99 -27.30 -15.88
CA GLU A 306 13.29 -26.92 -17.27
C GLU A 306 14.32 -25.74 -17.34
N GLY A 307 14.75 -25.19 -16.21
CA GLY A 307 15.70 -24.06 -16.15
C GLY A 307 15.11 -22.73 -16.64
N LEU A 308 13.77 -22.62 -16.69
CA LEU A 308 13.08 -21.46 -17.20
C LEU A 308 12.97 -20.35 -16.13
N ILE A 309 12.90 -20.73 -14.87
CA ILE A 309 12.77 -19.80 -13.73
C ILE A 309 13.66 -20.27 -12.58
N ASP A 310 14.13 -19.34 -11.76
CA ASP A 310 14.77 -19.60 -10.47
C ASP A 310 13.93 -19.11 -9.29
N GLU A 311 13.07 -18.15 -9.54
CA GLU A 311 12.17 -17.59 -8.56
C GLU A 311 10.86 -17.14 -9.23
N VAL A 312 9.75 -17.34 -8.56
CA VAL A 312 8.44 -16.77 -8.90
C VAL A 312 7.81 -16.23 -7.64
N SER A 313 7.30 -15.02 -7.71
CA SER A 313 6.37 -14.45 -6.74
C SER A 313 5.08 -14.07 -7.46
N ALA A 314 3.94 -14.27 -6.82
CA ALA A 314 2.67 -13.83 -7.34
C ALA A 314 1.86 -13.19 -6.21
N SER A 315 1.21 -12.07 -6.49
CA SER A 315 0.39 -11.34 -5.54
C SER A 315 -0.88 -10.82 -6.18
N HIS A 316 -1.83 -10.50 -5.34
CA HIS A 316 -3.06 -9.82 -5.69
C HIS A 316 -3.18 -8.57 -4.83
N ASP A 317 -3.35 -7.45 -5.47
CA ASP A 317 -3.57 -6.15 -4.84
C ASP A 317 -5.01 -5.72 -5.11
N SER A 318 -5.77 -5.45 -4.06
CA SER A 318 -7.19 -5.14 -4.16
C SER A 318 -7.51 -3.89 -3.34
N TRP A 319 -8.02 -2.87 -4.04
CA TRP A 319 -8.49 -1.62 -3.47
C TRP A 319 -9.90 -1.34 -3.97
N PRO A 320 -10.67 -0.46 -3.32
CA PRO A 320 -12.04 -0.17 -3.75
C PRO A 320 -12.18 0.34 -5.18
N ASP A 321 -11.16 1.02 -5.70
CA ASP A 321 -11.14 1.70 -6.99
C ASP A 321 -10.16 1.09 -8.02
N TYR A 322 -9.28 0.16 -7.62
CA TYR A 322 -8.42 -0.59 -8.53
C TYR A 322 -8.06 -1.97 -7.99
N CYS A 323 -7.78 -2.89 -8.89
CA CYS A 323 -7.45 -4.26 -8.53
C CYS A 323 -6.64 -4.95 -9.64
N PHE A 324 -5.56 -5.61 -9.27
CA PHE A 324 -4.75 -6.40 -10.21
C PHE A 324 -4.09 -7.60 -9.55
N SER A 325 -3.67 -8.56 -10.36
CA SER A 325 -2.91 -9.72 -9.93
C SER A 325 -1.74 -9.95 -10.84
N GLY A 326 -0.69 -10.50 -10.30
CA GLY A 326 0.40 -11.08 -11.04
C GLY A 326 1.76 -10.54 -10.61
N ARG A 327 2.73 -11.42 -10.62
CA ARG A 327 4.17 -11.14 -10.63
C ARG A 327 4.93 -12.40 -11.05
N GLY A 328 6.08 -12.22 -11.69
CA GLY A 328 7.00 -13.31 -11.95
C GLY A 328 8.42 -12.83 -12.15
N ARG A 329 9.39 -13.56 -11.60
CA ARG A 329 10.81 -13.41 -11.93
C ARG A 329 11.31 -14.66 -12.61
N SER A 330 12.15 -14.51 -13.64
CA SER A 330 12.74 -15.66 -14.29
C SER A 330 14.21 -15.43 -14.65
N LYS A 331 14.98 -16.49 -14.66
CA LYS A 331 16.43 -16.50 -14.84
C LYS A 331 16.85 -16.45 -16.31
N HIS A 332 16.11 -17.06 -17.23
CA HIS A 332 16.64 -17.36 -18.56
C HIS A 332 15.62 -17.38 -19.70
N VAL A 333 14.44 -16.82 -19.56
CA VAL A 333 13.36 -17.04 -20.51
C VAL A 333 13.25 -15.97 -21.55
N PRO A 334 13.21 -16.28 -22.84
CA PRO A 334 12.58 -15.42 -23.81
C PRO A 334 11.11 -15.22 -23.39
N GLY A 335 10.65 -13.96 -23.28
CA GLY A 335 9.37 -13.59 -22.66
C GLY A 335 8.13 -14.36 -23.16
N GLU A 336 8.16 -14.87 -24.38
CA GLU A 336 7.06 -15.66 -24.95
C GLU A 336 6.85 -17.04 -24.32
N SER A 337 7.90 -17.71 -23.83
CA SER A 337 7.76 -19.06 -23.25
C SER A 337 7.22 -19.03 -21.83
N SER A 338 7.60 -18.06 -21.01
CA SER A 338 7.06 -17.95 -19.64
C SER A 338 5.61 -17.50 -19.61
N SER A 339 5.22 -16.59 -20.49
CA SER A 339 3.82 -16.17 -20.59
C SER A 339 2.92 -17.29 -21.07
N ARG A 340 3.37 -18.10 -22.05
CA ARG A 340 2.63 -19.28 -22.51
C ARG A 340 2.50 -20.37 -21.44
N ALA A 341 3.53 -20.57 -20.63
CA ALA A 341 3.49 -21.50 -19.50
C ALA A 341 2.49 -21.03 -18.42
N SER A 342 2.51 -19.75 -18.04
CA SER A 342 1.54 -19.14 -17.14
C SER A 342 0.11 -19.26 -17.65
N THR A 343 -0.10 -18.93 -18.92
CA THR A 343 -1.43 -18.98 -19.54
C THR A 343 -1.97 -20.41 -19.62
N LYS A 344 -1.10 -21.40 -19.92
CA LYS A 344 -1.49 -22.81 -19.92
C LYS A 344 -1.84 -23.32 -18.54
N SER A 345 -1.07 -22.95 -17.50
CA SER A 345 -1.38 -23.30 -16.13
C SER A 345 -2.74 -22.75 -15.68
N TRP A 346 -3.02 -21.50 -16.02
CA TRP A 346 -4.30 -20.86 -15.75
C TRP A 346 -5.46 -21.49 -16.53
N SER A 347 -5.29 -21.79 -17.82
CA SER A 347 -6.32 -22.44 -18.62
C SER A 347 -6.57 -23.89 -18.20
N GLY A 348 -5.54 -24.60 -17.71
CA GLY A 348 -5.65 -25.96 -17.15
C GLY A 348 -6.49 -26.00 -15.86
N SER A 349 -6.32 -25.01 -14.99
CA SER A 349 -7.06 -24.88 -13.72
C SER A 349 -8.58 -24.69 -13.93
N ARG A 350 -9.01 -24.12 -15.05
CA ARG A 350 -10.44 -24.00 -15.40
C ARG A 350 -11.11 -25.35 -15.77
N ARG A 351 -10.33 -26.33 -16.24
CA ARG A 351 -10.87 -27.63 -16.66
C ARG A 351 -10.97 -28.64 -15.53
N THR A 352 -10.31 -28.41 -14.43
CA THR A 352 -10.22 -29.36 -13.31
C THR A 352 -10.81 -28.79 -12.01
N GLY A 353 -12.08 -28.41 -12.04
CA GLY A 353 -12.82 -28.00 -10.83
C GLY A 353 -12.85 -29.05 -9.70
N ALA A 354 -12.46 -30.32 -10.01
CA ALA A 354 -12.32 -31.40 -9.04
C ALA A 354 -10.92 -31.49 -8.39
N ALA A 355 -9.88 -30.90 -8.98
CA ALA A 355 -8.52 -30.96 -8.45
C ALA A 355 -8.25 -29.89 -7.38
N GLY A 356 -8.97 -28.76 -7.41
CA GLY A 356 -8.84 -27.67 -6.44
C GLY A 356 -9.17 -28.10 -5.00
N GLY A 357 -10.17 -28.97 -4.83
CA GLY A 357 -10.57 -29.44 -3.51
C GLY A 357 -9.52 -30.32 -2.82
N ARG A 358 -8.77 -31.13 -3.57
CA ARG A 358 -7.71 -31.99 -3.02
C ARG A 358 -6.41 -31.24 -2.74
N LEU A 359 -6.08 -30.22 -3.51
CA LEU A 359 -4.92 -29.36 -3.27
C LEU A 359 -5.12 -28.46 -2.04
N LEU A 360 -6.34 -27.98 -1.82
CA LEU A 360 -6.70 -27.22 -0.63
C LEU A 360 -6.60 -28.07 0.64
N ASP A 361 -7.00 -29.35 0.59
CA ASP A 361 -6.92 -30.26 1.74
C ASP A 361 -5.47 -30.61 2.11
N GLY A 362 -4.57 -30.76 1.14
CA GLY A 362 -3.15 -31.02 1.40
C GLY A 362 -2.39 -29.85 2.05
N ARG A 363 -2.82 -28.62 1.81
CA ARG A 363 -2.20 -27.41 2.37
C ARG A 363 -2.88 -26.85 3.62
N ARG A 364 -4.03 -27.36 4.01
CA ARG A 364 -4.68 -27.02 5.29
C ARG A 364 -3.78 -27.19 6.51
N ARG A 365 -2.67 -27.94 6.41
CA ARG A 365 -1.80 -28.25 7.55
C ARG A 365 -0.60 -27.32 7.75
N GLN A 366 -0.19 -26.49 6.78
CA GLN A 366 1.00 -25.64 6.94
C GLN A 366 0.70 -24.14 7.16
N PRO A 367 -0.24 -23.49 6.46
CA PRO A 367 -0.66 -22.13 6.78
C PRO A 367 -1.63 -22.03 7.96
N LEU A 368 -2.35 -23.12 8.29
CA LEU A 368 -3.38 -23.13 9.33
C LEU A 368 -2.82 -23.01 10.75
N ASP A 369 -1.61 -23.52 10.99
CA ASP A 369 -0.97 -23.37 12.31
C ASP A 369 -0.57 -21.92 12.61
N ALA A 370 -0.44 -21.07 11.56
CA ALA A 370 -0.20 -19.64 11.68
C ALA A 370 -1.44 -18.74 11.50
N MET A 371 -2.54 -19.29 10.92
CA MET A 371 -3.73 -18.53 10.52
C MET A 371 -5.05 -19.19 10.98
N SER A 372 -4.99 -20.06 11.96
CA SER A 372 -6.09 -20.93 12.42
C SER A 372 -7.46 -20.25 12.65
N PRO A 373 -7.58 -19.00 13.08
CA PRO A 373 -8.90 -18.39 13.35
C PRO A 373 -9.62 -17.80 12.15
N CYS A 374 -8.88 -17.37 11.12
CA CYS A 374 -9.51 -16.74 9.94
C CYS A 374 -10.22 -17.76 9.03
N LEU A 375 -9.82 -19.03 9.05
CA LEU A 375 -10.28 -20.06 8.10
C LEU A 375 -11.46 -20.90 8.58
N THR A 376 -11.70 -21.00 9.88
CA THR A 376 -12.89 -21.69 10.41
C THR A 376 -14.19 -20.96 10.05
N THR A 377 -14.14 -19.66 9.73
CA THR A 377 -15.29 -18.89 9.25
C THR A 377 -15.60 -19.16 7.76
N PHE A 378 -14.67 -19.78 7.02
CA PHE A 378 -14.84 -20.09 5.59
C PHE A 378 -15.83 -21.22 5.30
N ASP A 379 -15.99 -22.16 6.22
CA ASP A 379 -16.86 -23.34 6.01
C ASP A 379 -18.36 -23.00 6.09
N THR A 380 -18.74 -21.94 6.77
CA THR A 380 -20.14 -21.47 6.85
C THR A 380 -20.54 -20.52 5.73
N ALA A 381 -19.59 -19.77 5.13
CA ALA A 381 -19.87 -18.85 4.04
C ALA A 381 -19.87 -19.52 2.65
N GLY A 382 -19.34 -20.74 2.53
CA GLY A 382 -19.24 -21.47 1.26
C GLY A 382 -20.56 -21.97 0.67
N ARG A 383 -21.69 -21.80 1.36
CA ARG A 383 -23.01 -22.22 0.83
C ARG A 383 -23.75 -21.15 0.06
N ASP A 384 -23.44 -19.88 0.20
CA ASP A 384 -24.14 -18.78 -0.48
C ASP A 384 -23.38 -18.15 -1.66
N ALA A 385 -22.14 -18.57 -1.94
CA ALA A 385 -21.36 -18.06 -3.05
C ALA A 385 -21.70 -18.74 -4.40
N ARG A 386 -22.98 -18.91 -4.70
CA ARG A 386 -23.46 -19.31 -6.05
C ARG A 386 -23.94 -18.10 -6.86
N ALA A 387 -23.19 -17.02 -6.86
CA ALA A 387 -23.34 -16.03 -7.90
C ALA A 387 -22.38 -16.39 -9.06
N PRO A 388 -22.87 -16.55 -10.29
CA PRO A 388 -21.98 -16.90 -11.39
C PRO A 388 -21.08 -15.71 -11.70
N PHE A 389 -19.75 -15.94 -11.62
CA PHE A 389 -18.75 -15.05 -12.20
C PHE A 389 -19.10 -14.84 -13.68
N ARG A 390 -19.77 -13.76 -14.01
CA ARG A 390 -19.96 -13.37 -15.42
C ARG A 390 -18.60 -12.88 -15.92
N HIS A 391 -17.96 -13.73 -16.70
CA HIS A 391 -16.77 -13.43 -17.47
C HIS A 391 -17.02 -12.24 -18.40
N ARG A 392 -16.54 -11.08 -18.04
CA ARG A 392 -16.09 -10.10 -19.01
C ARG A 392 -14.57 -10.22 -19.09
N SER A 393 -14.09 -10.35 -20.32
CA SER A 393 -12.73 -10.62 -20.74
C SER A 393 -11.63 -10.03 -19.83
N SER A 394 -10.96 -10.87 -19.02
CA SER A 394 -9.69 -10.53 -18.40
C SER A 394 -8.60 -10.54 -19.47
N HIS A 395 -7.96 -9.43 -19.72
CA HIS A 395 -6.86 -9.33 -20.68
C HIS A 395 -5.54 -9.66 -20.00
N LEU A 396 -4.77 -10.55 -20.63
CA LEU A 396 -3.43 -10.95 -20.19
C LEU A 396 -2.41 -9.89 -20.59
N TRP A 397 -1.54 -9.51 -19.69
CA TRP A 397 -0.47 -8.56 -19.94
C TRP A 397 0.91 -9.17 -19.67
N VAL A 398 1.89 -8.94 -20.58
CA VAL A 398 3.26 -9.47 -20.46
C VAL A 398 4.26 -8.34 -20.58
N ARG A 399 5.20 -8.27 -19.65
CA ARG A 399 6.33 -7.34 -19.69
C ARG A 399 7.68 -8.03 -19.56
N LYS A 400 8.66 -7.55 -20.34
CA LYS A 400 10.03 -8.08 -20.36
C LYS A 400 11.04 -6.96 -20.17
N ILE A 401 12.00 -7.17 -19.29
CA ILE A 401 13.21 -6.37 -19.19
C ILE A 401 14.38 -7.23 -19.65
N SER A 402 15.18 -6.78 -20.63
CA SER A 402 16.32 -7.51 -21.16
C SER A 402 17.61 -6.65 -21.14
N LYS A 403 18.79 -7.30 -21.15
CA LYS A 403 20.07 -6.62 -21.33
C LYS A 403 20.09 -5.83 -22.65
N GLY A 404 20.45 -4.55 -22.57
CA GLY A 404 20.80 -3.78 -23.75
C GLY A 404 21.98 -4.42 -24.46
N ARG A 405 21.82 -4.79 -25.74
CA ARG A 405 22.98 -5.02 -26.59
C ARG A 405 23.54 -3.67 -26.98
N ASP A 406 24.67 -3.31 -26.40
CA ASP A 406 25.49 -2.25 -26.95
C ASP A 406 26.12 -2.75 -28.27
N SER A 407 25.43 -2.47 -29.37
CA SER A 407 25.95 -2.65 -30.73
C SER A 407 26.34 -1.30 -31.30
N ARG A 408 27.33 -0.66 -30.68
CA ARG A 408 28.14 0.34 -31.38
C ARG A 408 29.57 -0.19 -31.42
N GLY A 409 29.84 -0.87 -32.55
CA GLY A 409 31.21 -1.15 -32.95
C GLY A 409 31.97 0.18 -33.12
N TYR A 410 33.06 0.31 -32.43
CA TYR A 410 34.10 1.24 -32.81
C TYR A 410 34.85 0.59 -33.97
N SER A 411 34.71 1.17 -35.14
CA SER A 411 35.69 1.09 -36.20
C SER A 411 36.53 2.37 -36.19
#